data_9abc19233579cd33ae4f399e8c2e96f9
#
_entry.id   9abc19233579cd33ae4f399e8c2e96f9
#
_cell.length_a   1.000
_cell.length_b   1.000
_cell.length_c   1.000
_cell.angle_alpha   90.00
_cell.angle_beta   90.00
_cell.angle_gamma   90.00
#
_symmetry.space_group_name_H-M   'P 1'
#
loop_
_entity.id
_entity.type
_entity.pdbx_description
1 polymer ?
#
loop_
_entity_poly.entity_id
_entity_poly.type
_entity_poly.pdbx_seq_one_letter_code
_entity_poly.pdbx_strand_id
1 'polypeptide(L)'
;MGRALVRCRRAAARQGAEAWGQLWEGLRPVDPYRSVKAALGWLVIVSVVITTLLALFAVQSATELRVITIISIVASLLITQFVAQSLTAPLDEMSSVAKAMAGGDYSRRVRGERRDEFGELAANFNRMAADLEAVDQHRKELVANVSHELRTPIAALRAVLENVVDGVSDADPETMRTALSQTERLGRLVDHLLDLSRLDNGVVPLGSRRFEVWPYLAGVLKEANMSKGSGHSRKDVHLHLDVSPPELRAYADPERLHQVVANLIDNAVKHSPQHGRVTVRARPGAAAEGDGSLEVEVLDEGPGIPESERDRVFDRFNGTHSTESATGRKGGGISPGGGTGLGLAIARWAVELHGGRIRVAESPRGCRIQLTLPGTSQPQV
;
A
#
# COMPACT_ATOMS: atom_id res chain seq x y z
N MET A 1 20.89 48.83 55.77
CA MET A 1 21.73 49.00 54.56
C MET A 1 22.34 47.73 54.02
N GLY A 2 22.54 46.67 54.80
CA GLY A 2 23.18 45.40 54.35
C GLY A 2 22.37 44.48 53.40
N ARG A 3 21.02 44.52 53.46
CA ARG A 3 20.17 43.61 52.63
C ARG A 3 20.01 44.02 51.14
N ALA A 4 20.23 45.32 50.86
CA ALA A 4 20.16 45.83 49.47
C ALA A 4 21.42 45.48 48.66
N LEU A 5 22.60 45.52 49.28
CA LEU A 5 23.88 45.17 48.66
C LEU A 5 23.98 43.70 48.28
N VAL A 6 23.39 42.79 49.09
CA VAL A 6 23.37 41.36 48.83
C VAL A 6 22.43 41.00 47.66
N ARG A 7 21.30 41.75 47.47
CA ARG A 7 20.40 41.58 46.31
C ARG A 7 21.04 42.07 45.04
N CYS A 8 21.75 43.20 45.03
CA CYS A 8 22.46 43.70 43.83
C CYS A 8 23.57 42.72 43.38
N ARG A 9 24.33 42.16 44.33
CA ARG A 9 25.38 41.19 43.98
C ARG A 9 24.82 39.87 43.42
N ARG A 10 23.64 39.41 43.91
CA ARG A 10 22.97 38.21 43.34
C ARG A 10 22.34 38.48 42.00
N ALA A 11 21.84 39.70 41.74
CA ALA A 11 21.31 40.09 40.43
C ALA A 11 22.43 40.21 39.40
N ALA A 12 23.57 40.82 39.72
CA ALA A 12 24.73 40.90 38.85
C ALA A 12 25.34 39.52 38.52
N ALA A 13 25.37 38.60 39.50
CA ALA A 13 25.84 37.24 39.28
C ALA A 13 24.88 36.43 38.37
N ARG A 14 23.55 36.66 38.45
CA ARG A 14 22.59 36.03 37.55
C ARG A 14 22.68 36.58 36.13
N GLN A 15 22.80 37.89 35.98
CA GLN A 15 23.01 38.49 34.65
C GLN A 15 24.32 38.06 34.00
N GLY A 16 25.39 37.89 34.77
CA GLY A 16 26.64 37.30 34.27
C GLY A 16 26.50 35.87 33.84
N ALA A 17 25.75 35.05 34.59
CA ALA A 17 25.51 33.64 34.26
C ALA A 17 24.60 33.50 33.00
N GLU A 18 23.63 34.39 32.84
CA GLU A 18 22.76 34.41 31.64
C GLU A 18 23.52 34.90 30.39
N ALA A 19 24.38 35.90 30.55
CA ALA A 19 25.25 36.37 29.46
C ALA A 19 26.28 35.30 29.06
N TRP A 20 26.83 34.55 29.98
CA TRP A 20 27.69 33.39 29.70
C TRP A 20 26.89 32.23 29.03
N GLY A 21 25.66 32.02 29.46
CA GLY A 21 24.77 31.05 28.84
C GLY A 21 24.48 31.37 27.38
N GLN A 22 24.18 32.66 27.07
CA GLN A 22 23.93 33.11 25.72
C GLN A 22 25.20 33.10 24.84
N LEU A 23 26.36 33.46 25.36
CA LEU A 23 27.65 33.30 24.66
C LEU A 23 27.99 31.84 24.40
N TRP A 24 27.67 30.96 25.34
CA TRP A 24 27.89 29.52 25.19
C TRP A 24 26.89 28.88 24.21
N GLU A 25 25.67 29.37 24.15
CA GLU A 25 24.68 28.98 23.14
C GLU A 25 25.04 29.47 21.73
N GLY A 26 25.64 30.66 21.61
CA GLY A 26 26.16 31.18 20.34
C GLY A 26 27.41 30.45 19.81
N LEU A 27 28.15 29.80 20.71
CA LEU A 27 29.31 28.93 20.38
C LEU A 27 28.94 27.46 20.13
N ARG A 28 27.67 27.08 20.34
CA ARG A 28 27.14 25.72 20.09
C ARG A 28 27.25 25.18 18.64
N PRO A 29 27.35 25.99 17.56
CA PRO A 29 27.62 25.40 16.24
C PRO A 29 28.96 24.68 16.13
N VAL A 30 29.82 24.78 17.13
CA VAL A 30 31.17 24.16 17.16
C VAL A 30 31.26 22.99 18.15
N ASP A 31 30.12 22.39 18.55
CA ASP A 31 30.14 21.21 19.40
C ASP A 31 30.64 20.00 18.61
N PRO A 32 31.89 19.51 18.84
CA PRO A 32 32.52 18.45 18.05
C PRO A 32 31.79 17.10 18.20
N TYR A 33 30.95 16.97 19.23
CA TYR A 33 30.20 15.74 19.49
C TYR A 33 28.85 15.66 18.74
N ARG A 34 28.44 16.74 18.08
CA ARG A 34 27.13 16.80 17.41
C ARG A 34 27.19 16.67 15.88
N SER A 35 28.37 16.79 15.30
CA SER A 35 28.56 16.67 13.85
C SER A 35 29.82 15.86 13.59
N VAL A 36 29.68 14.78 12.80
CA VAL A 36 30.82 13.99 12.32
C VAL A 36 31.83 14.87 11.59
N LYS A 37 31.36 15.90 10.85
CA LYS A 37 32.21 16.91 10.18
C LYS A 37 32.99 17.75 11.18
N ALA A 38 32.39 18.16 12.29
CA ALA A 38 33.05 18.91 13.34
C ALA A 38 34.06 18.04 14.11
N ALA A 39 33.72 16.78 14.40
CA ALA A 39 34.64 15.83 15.03
C ALA A 39 35.87 15.55 14.16
N LEU A 40 35.66 15.33 12.86
CA LEU A 40 36.74 15.16 11.89
C LEU A 40 37.57 16.45 11.72
N GLY A 41 36.92 17.61 11.69
CA GLY A 41 37.60 18.92 11.69
C GLY A 41 38.50 19.10 12.92
N TRP A 42 38.02 18.74 14.11
CA TRP A 42 38.81 18.75 15.33
C TRP A 42 39.98 17.79 15.27
N LEU A 43 39.79 16.59 14.74
CA LEU A 43 40.86 15.61 14.57
C LEU A 43 41.95 16.12 13.63
N VAL A 44 41.56 16.82 12.54
CA VAL A 44 42.50 17.53 11.64
C VAL A 44 43.25 18.61 12.40
N ILE A 45 42.55 19.48 13.15
CA ILE A 45 43.17 20.58 13.90
C ILE A 45 44.16 20.03 14.94
N VAL A 46 43.75 19.01 15.70
CA VAL A 46 44.62 18.40 16.73
C VAL A 46 45.87 17.75 16.07
N SER A 47 45.67 17.05 14.95
CA SER A 47 46.75 16.47 14.18
C SER A 47 47.74 17.54 13.67
N VAL A 48 47.21 18.68 13.15
CA VAL A 48 48.03 19.81 12.71
C VAL A 48 48.76 20.47 13.86
N VAL A 49 48.14 20.65 15.00
CA VAL A 49 48.79 21.23 16.19
C VAL A 49 49.88 20.33 16.71
N ILE A 50 49.67 19.03 16.83
CA ILE A 50 50.66 18.06 17.29
C ILE A 50 51.85 18.03 16.30
N THR A 51 51.58 17.97 15.00
CA THR A 51 52.66 17.94 13.98
C THR A 51 53.41 19.25 13.93
N THR A 52 52.76 20.41 14.17
CA THR A 52 53.41 21.71 14.23
C THR A 52 54.34 21.81 15.46
N LEU A 53 53.86 21.33 16.64
CA LEU A 53 54.68 21.28 17.85
C LEU A 53 55.91 20.37 17.69
N LEU A 54 55.73 19.20 17.05
CA LEU A 54 56.84 18.29 16.73
C LEU A 54 57.79 18.95 15.72
N ALA A 55 57.33 19.69 14.73
CA ALA A 55 58.11 20.45 13.78
C ALA A 55 58.94 21.54 14.47
N LEU A 56 58.35 22.31 15.39
CA LEU A 56 59.06 23.32 16.17
C LEU A 56 60.17 22.71 17.04
N PHE A 57 59.90 21.54 17.64
CA PHE A 57 60.91 20.80 18.39
C PHE A 57 62.05 20.31 17.48
N ALA A 58 61.75 19.88 16.27
CA ALA A 58 62.70 19.43 15.29
C ALA A 58 63.56 20.56 14.66
N VAL A 59 63.13 21.83 14.77
CA VAL A 59 63.89 23.02 14.21
C VAL A 59 65.26 23.19 14.85
N GLN A 60 65.48 22.68 16.05
CA GLN A 60 66.80 22.66 16.70
C GLN A 60 67.73 21.52 16.26
N SER A 61 67.25 20.65 15.35
CA SER A 61 67.91 19.46 14.89
C SER A 61 68.56 19.65 13.51
N ALA A 62 69.38 18.66 13.03
CA ALA A 62 70.05 18.67 11.73
C ALA A 62 69.04 18.87 10.56
N THR A 63 69.54 19.45 9.46
CA THR A 63 68.73 19.80 8.26
C THR A 63 67.94 18.62 7.66
N GLU A 64 68.47 17.43 7.70
CA GLU A 64 67.80 16.21 7.21
C GLU A 64 66.52 15.88 7.99
N LEU A 65 66.52 16.08 9.32
CA LEU A 65 65.36 15.84 10.18
C LEU A 65 64.22 16.80 9.89
N ARG A 66 64.53 18.05 9.48
CA ARG A 66 63.51 19.06 9.10
C ARG A 66 62.74 18.65 7.85
N VAL A 67 63.41 18.11 6.82
CA VAL A 67 62.80 17.67 5.57
C VAL A 67 61.85 16.50 5.83
N ILE A 68 62.29 15.51 6.60
CA ILE A 68 61.45 14.36 6.97
C ILE A 68 60.19 14.82 7.74
N THR A 69 60.35 15.77 8.64
CA THR A 69 59.21 16.28 9.44
C THR A 69 58.20 17.01 8.55
N ILE A 70 58.64 17.83 7.60
CA ILE A 70 57.74 18.54 6.66
C ILE A 70 56.96 17.51 5.80
N ILE A 71 57.65 16.53 5.25
CA ILE A 71 57.03 15.47 4.43
C ILE A 71 55.99 14.70 5.26
N SER A 72 56.29 14.36 6.54
CA SER A 72 55.39 13.68 7.43
C SER A 72 54.11 14.52 7.75
N ILE A 73 54.26 15.83 7.94
CA ILE A 73 53.15 16.74 8.16
C ILE A 73 52.22 16.77 6.94
N VAL A 74 52.79 16.96 5.74
CA VAL A 74 52.03 17.00 4.50
C VAL A 74 51.29 15.67 4.26
N ALA A 75 51.97 14.56 4.44
CA ALA A 75 51.38 13.22 4.28
C ALA A 75 50.23 12.99 5.28
N SER A 76 50.41 13.36 6.56
CA SER A 76 49.37 13.27 7.60
C SER A 76 48.14 14.10 7.24
N LEU A 77 48.33 15.35 6.77
CA LEU A 77 47.26 16.23 6.31
C LEU A 77 46.49 15.62 5.12
N LEU A 78 47.18 15.12 4.12
CA LEU A 78 46.52 14.51 2.95
C LEU A 78 45.72 13.26 3.34
N ILE A 79 46.28 12.39 4.18
CA ILE A 79 45.60 11.20 4.66
C ILE A 79 44.34 11.59 5.47
N THR A 80 44.47 12.56 6.36
CA THR A 80 43.33 13.02 7.18
C THR A 80 42.23 13.63 6.32
N GLN A 81 42.62 14.43 5.33
CA GLN A 81 41.64 15.02 4.38
C GLN A 81 40.93 13.94 3.54
N PHE A 82 41.68 12.95 3.07
CA PHE A 82 41.15 11.83 2.30
C PHE A 82 40.16 11.00 3.13
N VAL A 83 40.54 10.65 4.36
CA VAL A 83 39.65 9.91 5.29
C VAL A 83 38.40 10.72 5.61
N ALA A 84 38.53 12.01 5.92
CA ALA A 84 37.41 12.89 6.19
C ALA A 84 36.40 12.93 5.03
N GLN A 85 36.89 13.11 3.80
CA GLN A 85 36.02 13.13 2.61
C GLN A 85 35.39 11.76 2.34
N SER A 86 36.13 10.67 2.52
CA SER A 86 35.60 9.32 2.29
C SER A 86 34.46 8.93 3.24
N LEU A 87 34.42 9.51 4.44
CA LEU A 87 33.36 9.28 5.43
C LEU A 87 32.19 10.26 5.34
N THR A 88 32.47 11.52 4.96
CA THR A 88 31.40 12.53 4.93
C THR A 88 30.60 12.54 3.65
N ALA A 89 31.21 12.27 2.49
CA ALA A 89 30.54 12.34 1.20
C ALA A 89 29.33 11.37 1.09
N PRO A 90 29.41 10.10 1.50
CA PRO A 90 28.26 9.21 1.48
C PRO A 90 27.11 9.68 2.38
N LEU A 91 27.42 10.23 3.55
CA LEU A 91 26.41 10.74 4.48
C LEU A 91 25.70 11.99 3.93
N ASP A 92 26.43 12.86 3.25
CA ASP A 92 25.84 14.05 2.60
C ASP A 92 24.94 13.64 1.43
N GLU A 93 25.33 12.62 0.65
CA GLU A 93 24.51 12.06 -0.41
C GLU A 93 23.22 11.45 0.15
N MET A 94 23.30 10.59 1.19
CA MET A 94 22.13 10.02 1.86
C MET A 94 21.21 11.10 2.43
N SER A 95 21.76 12.14 3.06
CA SER A 95 21.00 13.26 3.58
C SER A 95 20.25 14.03 2.48
N SER A 96 20.90 14.22 1.32
CA SER A 96 20.27 14.89 0.16
C SER A 96 19.14 14.07 -0.43
N VAL A 97 19.33 12.76 -0.58
CA VAL A 97 18.29 11.84 -1.06
C VAL A 97 17.13 11.75 -0.06
N ALA A 98 17.41 11.64 1.25
CA ALA A 98 16.39 11.65 2.29
C ALA A 98 15.53 12.94 2.26
N LYS A 99 16.14 14.10 2.03
CA LYS A 99 15.42 15.37 1.85
C LYS A 99 14.53 15.36 0.61
N ALA A 100 15.00 14.81 -0.50
CA ALA A 100 14.19 14.66 -1.71
C ALA A 100 13.00 13.73 -1.48
N MET A 101 13.20 12.60 -0.78
CA MET A 101 12.14 11.67 -0.40
C MET A 101 11.10 12.32 0.53
N ALA A 102 11.52 13.15 1.48
CA ALA A 102 10.62 13.94 2.31
C ALA A 102 9.77 14.93 1.50
N GLY A 103 10.26 15.35 0.34
CA GLY A 103 9.52 16.18 -0.65
C GLY A 103 8.66 15.36 -1.64
N GLY A 104 8.61 14.02 -1.51
CA GLY A 104 7.84 13.13 -2.39
C GLY A 104 8.58 12.64 -3.63
N ASP A 105 9.88 12.93 -3.78
CA ASP A 105 10.71 12.38 -4.87
C ASP A 105 11.38 11.09 -4.42
N TYR A 106 10.67 9.97 -4.58
CA TYR A 106 11.16 8.63 -4.21
C TYR A 106 11.99 7.96 -5.29
N SER A 107 12.17 8.60 -6.46
CA SER A 107 12.94 8.02 -7.59
C SER A 107 14.45 8.06 -7.36
N ARG A 108 14.91 8.94 -6.47
CA ARG A 108 16.34 9.09 -6.19
C ARG A 108 16.90 7.90 -5.43
N ARG A 109 18.15 7.56 -5.78
CA ARG A 109 18.92 6.47 -5.15
C ARG A 109 20.27 6.97 -4.71
N VAL A 110 20.77 6.40 -3.63
CA VAL A 110 22.15 6.58 -3.16
C VAL A 110 23.06 5.64 -3.95
N ARG A 111 24.27 6.07 -4.29
CA ARG A 111 25.26 5.23 -4.98
C ARG A 111 25.71 4.08 -4.09
N GLY A 112 25.51 2.85 -4.54
CA GLY A 112 25.81 1.62 -3.79
C GLY A 112 27.07 0.88 -4.22
N GLU A 113 28.04 1.54 -4.88
CA GLU A 113 29.22 0.87 -5.44
C GLU A 113 30.25 0.41 -4.40
N ARG A 114 30.08 0.80 -3.14
CA ARG A 114 30.99 0.45 -2.03
C ARG A 114 30.68 -0.95 -1.50
N ARG A 115 31.75 -1.64 -1.05
CA ARG A 115 31.67 -2.99 -0.46
C ARG A 115 31.93 -2.98 1.05
N ASP A 116 31.69 -1.85 1.69
CA ASP A 116 31.82 -1.63 3.14
C ASP A 116 30.44 -1.38 3.79
N GLU A 117 30.43 -1.05 5.05
CA GLU A 117 29.21 -0.79 5.84
C GLU A 117 28.35 0.34 5.23
N PHE A 118 28.97 1.31 4.57
CA PHE A 118 28.24 2.36 3.84
C PHE A 118 27.55 1.82 2.59
N GLY A 119 28.13 0.83 1.93
CA GLY A 119 27.51 0.14 0.79
C GLY A 119 26.28 -0.66 1.22
N GLU A 120 26.36 -1.36 2.36
CA GLU A 120 25.23 -2.08 2.95
C GLU A 120 24.10 -1.10 3.37
N LEU A 121 24.47 0.00 4.02
CA LEU A 121 23.52 1.06 4.40
C LEU A 121 22.84 1.68 3.17
N ALA A 122 23.59 1.96 2.11
CA ALA A 122 23.06 2.47 0.84
C ALA A 122 22.08 1.47 0.20
N ALA A 123 22.39 0.17 0.22
CA ALA A 123 21.51 -0.87 -0.30
C ALA A 123 20.19 -0.94 0.48
N ASN A 124 20.24 -0.90 1.81
CA ASN A 124 19.05 -0.88 2.66
C ASN A 124 18.22 0.39 2.46
N PHE A 125 18.89 1.55 2.34
CA PHE A 125 18.24 2.82 2.03
C PHE A 125 17.54 2.80 0.68
N ASN A 126 18.20 2.26 -0.36
CA ASN A 126 17.61 2.14 -1.70
C ASN A 126 16.44 1.17 -1.75
N ARG A 127 16.46 0.11 -0.93
CA ARG A 127 15.31 -0.80 -0.78
C ARG A 127 14.11 -0.06 -0.17
N MET A 128 14.32 0.65 0.93
CA MET A 128 13.28 1.49 1.53
C MET A 128 12.73 2.53 0.54
N ALA A 129 13.60 3.17 -0.25
CA ALA A 129 13.18 4.11 -1.28
C ALA A 129 12.31 3.44 -2.37
N ALA A 130 12.66 2.21 -2.78
CA ALA A 130 11.86 1.44 -3.74
C ALA A 130 10.49 1.05 -3.18
N ASP A 131 10.43 0.65 -1.91
CA ASP A 131 9.18 0.30 -1.24
C ASP A 131 8.26 1.53 -1.13
N LEU A 132 8.81 2.70 -0.75
CA LEU A 132 8.04 3.95 -0.69
C LEU A 132 7.57 4.42 -2.07
N GLU A 133 8.40 4.28 -3.10
CA GLU A 133 8.03 4.60 -4.50
C GLU A 133 6.87 3.72 -4.97
N ALA A 134 6.93 2.42 -4.68
CA ALA A 134 5.86 1.48 -5.01
C ALA A 134 4.53 1.83 -4.29
N VAL A 135 4.60 2.19 -3.00
CA VAL A 135 3.42 2.62 -2.23
C VAL A 135 2.82 3.92 -2.80
N ASP A 136 3.66 4.92 -3.12
CA ASP A 136 3.19 6.20 -3.68
C ASP A 136 2.58 6.03 -5.08
N GLN A 137 3.23 5.22 -5.92
CA GLN A 137 2.72 4.88 -7.25
C GLN A 137 1.36 4.17 -7.14
N HIS A 138 1.25 3.19 -6.26
CA HIS A 138 -0.01 2.49 -6.02
C HIS A 138 -1.12 3.42 -5.53
N ARG A 139 -0.79 4.37 -4.63
CA ARG A 139 -1.73 5.39 -4.16
C ARG A 139 -2.20 6.31 -5.30
N LYS A 140 -1.29 6.73 -6.19
CA LYS A 140 -1.63 7.58 -7.35
C LYS A 140 -2.56 6.84 -8.32
N GLU A 141 -2.27 5.58 -8.61
CA GLU A 141 -3.11 4.72 -9.45
C GLU A 141 -4.50 4.52 -8.84
N LEU A 142 -4.58 4.28 -7.53
CA LEU A 142 -5.84 4.18 -6.82
C LEU A 142 -6.69 5.44 -7.02
N VAL A 143 -6.13 6.64 -6.75
CA VAL A 143 -6.86 7.91 -6.89
C VAL A 143 -7.30 8.15 -8.33
N ALA A 144 -6.46 7.84 -9.30
CA ALA A 144 -6.79 7.99 -10.73
C ALA A 144 -7.94 7.05 -11.14
N ASN A 145 -7.87 5.77 -10.75
CA ASN A 145 -8.87 4.77 -11.07
C ASN A 145 -10.22 5.06 -10.38
N VAL A 146 -10.20 5.43 -9.10
CA VAL A 146 -11.40 5.86 -8.36
C VAL A 146 -12.06 7.06 -9.05
N SER A 147 -11.27 8.04 -9.44
CA SER A 147 -11.78 9.24 -10.14
C SER A 147 -12.44 8.90 -11.47
N HIS A 148 -11.88 7.95 -12.20
CA HIS A 148 -12.43 7.48 -13.47
C HIS A 148 -13.73 6.69 -13.26
N GLU A 149 -13.74 5.75 -12.31
CA GLU A 149 -14.91 4.91 -11.99
C GLU A 149 -16.09 5.70 -11.41
N LEU A 150 -15.83 6.81 -10.70
CA LEU A 150 -16.87 7.73 -10.24
C LEU A 150 -17.41 8.61 -11.37
N ARG A 151 -16.55 9.10 -12.25
CA ARG A 151 -16.95 10.03 -13.32
C ARG A 151 -17.97 9.42 -14.27
N THR A 152 -17.80 8.15 -14.62
CA THR A 152 -18.67 7.45 -15.59
C THR A 152 -20.14 7.38 -15.14
N PRO A 153 -20.50 6.84 -13.95
CA PRO A 153 -21.88 6.78 -13.49
C PRO A 153 -22.47 8.18 -13.19
N ILE A 154 -21.63 9.12 -12.74
CA ILE A 154 -22.08 10.52 -12.52
C ILE A 154 -22.46 11.16 -13.85
N ALA A 155 -21.66 11.00 -14.90
CA ALA A 155 -21.95 11.53 -16.23
C ALA A 155 -23.22 10.88 -16.83
N ALA A 156 -23.38 9.56 -16.65
CA ALA A 156 -24.58 8.86 -17.12
C ALA A 156 -25.83 9.30 -16.38
N LEU A 157 -25.78 9.43 -15.04
CA LEU A 157 -26.89 9.93 -14.23
C LEU A 157 -27.25 11.36 -14.64
N ARG A 158 -26.25 12.21 -14.80
CA ARG A 158 -26.43 13.60 -15.22
C ARG A 158 -27.13 13.69 -16.58
N ALA A 159 -26.67 12.90 -17.58
CA ALA A 159 -27.27 12.90 -18.89
C ALA A 159 -28.76 12.46 -18.89
N VAL A 160 -29.11 11.44 -18.08
CA VAL A 160 -30.50 11.03 -17.90
C VAL A 160 -31.35 12.16 -17.31
N LEU A 161 -30.85 12.83 -16.26
CA LEU A 161 -31.57 13.91 -15.60
C LEU A 161 -31.66 15.17 -16.49
N GLU A 162 -30.60 15.54 -17.21
CA GLU A 162 -30.62 16.67 -18.17
C GLU A 162 -31.64 16.42 -19.27
N ASN A 163 -31.70 15.21 -19.87
CA ASN A 163 -32.68 14.86 -20.89
C ASN A 163 -34.13 15.01 -20.37
N VAL A 164 -34.39 14.69 -19.10
CA VAL A 164 -35.71 14.86 -18.50
C VAL A 164 -36.01 16.35 -18.26
N VAL A 165 -35.04 17.12 -17.74
CA VAL A 165 -35.21 18.56 -17.49
C VAL A 165 -35.41 19.34 -18.79
N ASP A 166 -34.70 18.97 -19.84
CA ASP A 166 -34.80 19.61 -21.16
C ASP A 166 -36.02 19.15 -21.97
N GLY A 167 -36.82 18.23 -21.43
CA GLY A 167 -38.00 17.70 -22.09
C GLY A 167 -37.73 16.79 -23.32
N VAL A 168 -36.49 16.28 -23.40
CA VAL A 168 -36.07 15.33 -24.44
C VAL A 168 -36.55 13.91 -24.12
N SER A 169 -36.66 13.58 -22.85
CA SER A 169 -37.19 12.31 -22.36
C SER A 169 -38.25 12.55 -21.28
N ASP A 170 -39.30 11.72 -21.26
CA ASP A 170 -40.29 11.75 -20.18
C ASP A 170 -39.70 11.18 -18.88
N ALA A 171 -40.19 11.69 -17.75
CA ALA A 171 -39.90 11.15 -16.43
C ALA A 171 -40.71 9.86 -16.16
N ASP A 172 -40.64 8.92 -17.09
CA ASP A 172 -41.33 7.64 -17.00
C ASP A 172 -40.61 6.67 -16.02
N PRO A 173 -41.29 5.59 -15.59
CA PRO A 173 -40.72 4.63 -14.65
C PRO A 173 -39.44 3.96 -15.19
N GLU A 174 -39.21 3.87 -16.48
CA GLU A 174 -38.00 3.25 -17.10
C GLU A 174 -36.81 4.21 -17.00
N THR A 175 -37.00 5.47 -17.37
CA THR A 175 -36.00 6.53 -17.23
C THR A 175 -35.60 6.72 -15.77
N MET A 176 -36.55 6.73 -14.82
CA MET A 176 -36.27 6.85 -13.41
C MET A 176 -35.55 5.62 -12.83
N ARG A 177 -35.86 4.41 -13.29
CA ARG A 177 -35.11 3.21 -12.93
C ARG A 177 -33.67 3.27 -13.42
N THR A 178 -33.43 3.82 -14.59
CA THR A 178 -32.07 4.03 -15.12
C THR A 178 -31.28 4.97 -14.22
N ALA A 179 -31.86 6.10 -13.82
CA ALA A 179 -31.23 7.03 -12.88
C ALA A 179 -30.96 6.38 -11.51
N LEU A 180 -31.92 5.63 -10.97
CA LEU A 180 -31.78 4.91 -9.70
C LEU A 180 -30.65 3.88 -9.77
N SER A 181 -30.55 3.14 -10.85
CA SER A 181 -29.51 2.14 -11.05
C SER A 181 -28.09 2.72 -11.04
N GLN A 182 -27.90 3.94 -11.60
CA GLN A 182 -26.62 4.65 -11.53
C GLN A 182 -26.30 5.12 -10.10
N THR A 183 -27.33 5.54 -9.34
CA THR A 183 -27.17 5.93 -7.94
C THR A 183 -26.80 4.73 -7.07
N GLU A 184 -27.42 3.58 -7.27
CA GLU A 184 -27.09 2.33 -6.58
C GLU A 184 -25.66 1.86 -6.92
N ARG A 185 -25.25 2.05 -8.18
CA ARG A 185 -23.87 1.75 -8.61
C ARG A 185 -22.85 2.64 -7.88
N LEU A 186 -23.14 3.93 -7.74
CA LEU A 186 -22.33 4.86 -6.97
C LEU A 186 -22.23 4.45 -5.49
N GLY A 187 -23.38 4.06 -4.88
CA GLY A 187 -23.41 3.54 -3.51
C GLY A 187 -22.45 2.36 -3.34
N ARG A 188 -22.59 1.34 -4.18
CA ARG A 188 -21.69 0.17 -4.14
C ARG A 188 -20.21 0.55 -4.32
N LEU A 189 -19.88 1.51 -5.18
CA LEU A 189 -18.51 1.97 -5.36
C LEU A 189 -17.97 2.62 -4.08
N VAL A 190 -18.79 3.45 -3.40
CA VAL A 190 -18.41 4.08 -2.13
C VAL A 190 -18.19 3.01 -1.04
N ASP A 191 -19.08 2.02 -0.94
CA ASP A 191 -18.92 0.91 0.01
C ASP A 191 -17.60 0.14 -0.24
N HIS A 192 -17.28 -0.15 -1.50
CA HIS A 192 -16.02 -0.78 -1.90
C HIS A 192 -14.80 0.07 -1.52
N LEU A 193 -14.88 1.40 -1.64
CA LEU A 193 -13.79 2.30 -1.24
C LEU A 193 -13.61 2.35 0.28
N LEU A 194 -14.69 2.32 1.03
CA LEU A 194 -14.65 2.25 2.50
C LEU A 194 -14.02 0.93 2.97
N ASP A 195 -14.37 -0.18 2.34
CA ASP A 195 -13.75 -1.47 2.63
C ASP A 195 -12.25 -1.46 2.28
N LEU A 196 -11.88 -0.85 1.16
CA LEU A 196 -10.48 -0.69 0.75
C LEU A 196 -9.69 0.17 1.76
N SER A 197 -10.28 1.26 2.24
CA SER A 197 -9.67 2.10 3.29
C SER A 197 -9.46 1.35 4.61
N ARG A 198 -10.38 0.43 4.95
CA ARG A 198 -10.21 -0.45 6.13
C ARG A 198 -9.10 -1.47 5.95
N LEU A 199 -8.88 -1.92 4.72
CA LEU A 199 -7.77 -2.79 4.30
C LEU A 199 -6.41 -2.20 4.68
N ASP A 200 -6.20 -0.94 4.34
CA ASP A 200 -4.91 -0.26 4.53
C ASP A 200 -4.61 0.02 6.03
N ASN A 201 -5.65 0.03 6.88
CA ASN A 201 -5.52 0.28 8.32
C ASN A 201 -5.35 -1.00 9.18
N GLY A 202 -5.35 -2.18 8.61
CA GLY A 202 -4.79 -3.43 9.19
C GLY A 202 -5.56 -4.11 10.32
N VAL A 203 -6.63 -3.55 10.90
CA VAL A 203 -7.36 -4.19 12.01
C VAL A 203 -8.86 -4.03 11.84
N VAL A 204 -9.47 -5.00 11.18
CA VAL A 204 -10.93 -5.15 11.20
C VAL A 204 -11.27 -6.36 12.07
N PRO A 205 -11.94 -6.19 13.21
CA PRO A 205 -12.35 -7.33 14.01
C PRO A 205 -13.37 -8.15 13.23
N LEU A 206 -13.15 -9.47 13.16
CA LEU A 206 -14.09 -10.40 12.55
C LEU A 206 -15.19 -10.76 13.55
N GLY A 207 -16.44 -10.67 13.13
CA GLY A 207 -17.62 -11.18 13.83
C GLY A 207 -17.85 -12.67 13.61
N SER A 208 -16.80 -13.49 13.69
CA SER A 208 -16.87 -14.93 13.37
C SER A 208 -17.81 -15.68 14.30
N ARG A 209 -18.71 -16.47 13.72
CA ARG A 209 -19.68 -17.31 14.43
C ARG A 209 -19.99 -18.57 13.62
N ARG A 210 -20.53 -19.60 14.31
CA ARG A 210 -21.00 -20.81 13.65
C ARG A 210 -22.38 -20.57 13.01
N PHE A 211 -22.54 -21.05 11.78
CA PHE A 211 -23.82 -20.98 11.06
C PHE A 211 -23.99 -22.20 10.12
N GLU A 212 -25.21 -22.44 9.69
CA GLU A 212 -25.53 -23.48 8.71
C GLU A 212 -25.33 -22.95 7.31
N VAL A 213 -24.50 -23.65 6.52
CA VAL A 213 -24.01 -23.18 5.21
C VAL A 213 -25.12 -23.17 4.17
N TRP A 214 -26.00 -24.19 4.16
CA TRP A 214 -27.05 -24.30 3.15
C TRP A 214 -28.06 -23.15 3.20
N PRO A 215 -28.75 -22.86 4.34
CA PRO A 215 -29.71 -21.78 4.39
C PRO A 215 -29.07 -20.40 4.17
N TYR A 216 -27.82 -20.24 4.62
CA TYR A 216 -27.06 -19.02 4.42
C TYR A 216 -26.79 -18.75 2.93
N LEU A 217 -26.18 -19.70 2.20
CA LEU A 217 -25.88 -19.56 0.78
C LEU A 217 -27.16 -19.48 -0.07
N ALA A 218 -28.23 -20.19 0.31
CA ALA A 218 -29.53 -20.09 -0.35
C ALA A 218 -30.08 -18.65 -0.25
N GLY A 219 -29.88 -17.97 0.90
CA GLY A 219 -30.21 -16.58 1.09
C GLY A 219 -29.45 -15.66 0.13
N VAL A 220 -28.13 -15.82 0.05
CA VAL A 220 -27.26 -15.03 -0.86
C VAL A 220 -27.67 -15.22 -2.32
N LEU A 221 -27.92 -16.46 -2.75
CA LEU A 221 -28.38 -16.73 -4.13
C LEU A 221 -29.76 -16.12 -4.41
N LYS A 222 -30.65 -16.15 -3.43
CA LYS A 222 -31.98 -15.53 -3.56
C LYS A 222 -31.86 -14.01 -3.74
N GLU A 223 -31.03 -13.33 -2.98
CA GLU A 223 -30.75 -11.90 -3.12
C GLU A 223 -30.13 -11.58 -4.49
N ALA A 224 -29.11 -12.33 -4.92
CA ALA A 224 -28.53 -12.20 -6.24
C ALA A 224 -29.55 -12.40 -7.37
N ASN A 225 -30.53 -13.29 -7.17
CA ASN A 225 -31.61 -13.54 -8.13
C ASN A 225 -32.63 -12.40 -8.16
N MET A 226 -32.94 -11.77 -7.02
CA MET A 226 -33.85 -10.62 -6.92
C MET A 226 -33.25 -9.36 -7.53
N SER A 227 -31.94 -9.13 -7.36
CA SER A 227 -31.19 -8.02 -7.96
C SER A 227 -31.14 -8.07 -9.49
N LYS A 228 -31.41 -9.23 -10.10
CA LYS A 228 -31.59 -9.37 -11.57
C LYS A 228 -32.74 -8.53 -12.14
N GLY A 229 -33.62 -7.99 -11.30
CA GLY A 229 -34.74 -7.13 -11.71
C GLY A 229 -34.37 -5.67 -11.97
N SER A 230 -33.24 -5.18 -11.46
CA SER A 230 -32.83 -3.77 -11.51
C SER A 230 -31.87 -3.40 -12.65
N GLY A 231 -32.09 -3.93 -13.84
CA GLY A 231 -31.54 -3.39 -15.10
C GLY A 231 -30.10 -3.76 -15.47
N HIS A 232 -29.30 -4.30 -14.58
CA HIS A 232 -27.86 -4.58 -14.84
C HIS A 232 -27.46 -6.03 -14.76
N SER A 233 -28.28 -6.91 -14.17
CA SER A 233 -27.97 -8.33 -14.05
C SER A 233 -28.70 -9.14 -15.13
N ARG A 234 -27.99 -10.07 -15.77
CA ARG A 234 -28.54 -10.90 -16.85
C ARG A 234 -29.58 -11.88 -16.29
N LYS A 235 -30.85 -11.70 -16.67
CA LYS A 235 -31.99 -12.51 -16.24
C LYS A 235 -31.93 -13.96 -16.76
N ASP A 236 -31.09 -14.21 -17.75
CA ASP A 236 -30.98 -15.47 -18.49
C ASP A 236 -30.00 -16.48 -17.89
N VAL A 237 -29.25 -16.14 -16.81
CA VAL A 237 -28.30 -17.02 -16.18
C VAL A 237 -28.93 -17.78 -15.02
N HIS A 238 -28.73 -19.11 -14.96
CA HIS A 238 -29.28 -19.98 -13.95
C HIS A 238 -28.31 -20.15 -12.77
N LEU A 239 -28.75 -19.77 -11.56
CA LEU A 239 -27.99 -19.99 -10.32
C LEU A 239 -28.32 -21.35 -9.73
N HIS A 240 -27.31 -22.13 -9.38
CA HIS A 240 -27.43 -23.44 -8.76
C HIS A 240 -26.61 -23.52 -7.48
N LEU A 241 -27.19 -24.14 -6.43
CA LEU A 241 -26.53 -24.35 -5.13
C LEU A 241 -26.31 -25.85 -4.89
N ASP A 242 -25.07 -26.22 -4.56
CA ASP A 242 -24.67 -27.60 -4.26
C ASP A 242 -23.88 -27.62 -2.94
N VAL A 243 -24.54 -27.92 -1.84
CA VAL A 243 -23.93 -28.05 -0.49
C VAL A 243 -23.93 -29.50 -0.06
N SER A 244 -22.76 -30.01 0.29
CA SER A 244 -22.63 -31.41 0.78
C SER A 244 -21.56 -31.48 1.89
N PRO A 245 -21.91 -32.05 3.03
CA PRO A 245 -23.22 -32.57 3.41
C PRO A 245 -24.27 -31.46 3.63
N PRO A 246 -25.58 -31.77 3.59
CA PRO A 246 -26.63 -30.73 3.77
C PRO A 246 -26.57 -30.01 5.13
N GLU A 247 -26.10 -30.70 6.17
CA GLU A 247 -25.97 -30.19 7.53
C GLU A 247 -24.64 -29.44 7.77
N LEU A 248 -23.92 -29.12 6.70
CA LEU A 248 -22.61 -28.45 6.78
C LEU A 248 -22.72 -27.19 7.61
N ARG A 249 -21.84 -27.06 8.60
CA ARG A 249 -21.66 -25.87 9.43
C ARG A 249 -20.28 -25.29 9.22
N ALA A 250 -20.20 -23.97 9.22
CA ALA A 250 -18.95 -23.24 9.09
C ALA A 250 -18.75 -22.27 10.25
N TYR A 251 -17.49 -21.92 10.49
CA TYR A 251 -17.11 -20.86 11.44
C TYR A 251 -16.43 -19.72 10.67
N ALA A 252 -17.15 -18.64 10.47
CA ALA A 252 -16.66 -17.45 9.77
C ALA A 252 -17.50 -16.24 10.15
N ASP A 253 -17.10 -15.05 9.69
CA ASP A 253 -17.93 -13.85 9.72
C ASP A 253 -18.95 -13.89 8.56
N PRO A 254 -20.26 -14.05 8.83
CA PRO A 254 -21.23 -14.19 7.76
C PRO A 254 -21.39 -12.94 6.89
N GLU A 255 -21.17 -11.74 7.45
CA GLU A 255 -21.29 -10.49 6.69
C GLU A 255 -20.15 -10.37 5.67
N ARG A 256 -18.93 -10.70 6.09
CA ARG A 256 -17.77 -10.72 5.20
C ARG A 256 -17.86 -11.84 4.17
N LEU A 257 -18.29 -13.02 4.56
CA LEU A 257 -18.50 -14.12 3.63
C LEU A 257 -19.63 -13.80 2.61
N HIS A 258 -20.70 -13.12 3.04
CA HIS A 258 -21.74 -12.64 2.13
C HIS A 258 -21.15 -11.76 1.04
N GLN A 259 -20.33 -10.78 1.42
CA GLN A 259 -19.63 -9.89 0.50
C GLN A 259 -18.75 -10.65 -0.51
N VAL A 260 -18.00 -11.66 -0.03
CA VAL A 260 -17.18 -12.52 -0.90
C VAL A 260 -18.05 -13.25 -1.91
N VAL A 261 -19.05 -14.00 -1.45
CA VAL A 261 -19.89 -14.84 -2.31
C VAL A 261 -20.70 -14.01 -3.29
N ALA A 262 -21.25 -12.87 -2.85
CA ALA A 262 -21.96 -11.93 -3.73
C ALA A 262 -21.08 -11.39 -4.84
N ASN A 263 -19.85 -10.96 -4.53
CA ASN A 263 -18.88 -10.47 -5.53
C ASN A 263 -18.50 -11.57 -6.53
N LEU A 264 -18.32 -12.81 -6.07
CA LEU A 264 -18.00 -13.94 -6.95
C LEU A 264 -19.17 -14.31 -7.86
N ILE A 265 -20.41 -14.32 -7.33
CA ILE A 265 -21.62 -14.58 -8.13
C ILE A 265 -21.83 -13.49 -9.16
N ASP A 266 -21.70 -12.20 -8.78
CA ASP A 266 -21.88 -11.08 -9.73
C ASP A 266 -20.86 -11.17 -10.89
N ASN A 267 -19.60 -11.46 -10.57
CA ASN A 267 -18.57 -11.67 -11.57
C ASN A 267 -18.88 -12.89 -12.48
N ALA A 268 -19.28 -14.02 -11.92
CA ALA A 268 -19.64 -15.22 -12.64
C ALA A 268 -20.84 -14.99 -13.58
N VAL A 269 -21.90 -14.33 -13.12
CA VAL A 269 -23.07 -13.99 -13.92
C VAL A 269 -22.71 -13.05 -15.06
N LYS A 270 -21.86 -12.05 -14.80
CA LYS A 270 -21.42 -11.08 -15.81
C LYS A 270 -20.67 -11.75 -16.97
N HIS A 271 -19.82 -12.72 -16.68
CA HIS A 271 -18.97 -13.39 -17.66
C HIS A 271 -19.57 -14.68 -18.23
N SER A 272 -20.70 -15.16 -17.71
CA SER A 272 -21.41 -16.34 -18.23
C SER A 272 -22.01 -16.08 -19.62
N PRO A 273 -22.10 -17.10 -20.48
CA PRO A 273 -22.85 -17.01 -21.73
C PRO A 273 -24.35 -16.83 -21.50
N GLN A 274 -25.12 -16.56 -22.56
CA GLN A 274 -26.59 -16.54 -22.49
C GLN A 274 -27.12 -17.92 -22.10
N HIS A 275 -28.09 -17.94 -21.17
CA HIS A 275 -28.64 -19.17 -20.60
C HIS A 275 -27.61 -20.07 -19.91
N GLY A 276 -26.44 -19.49 -19.56
CA GLY A 276 -25.38 -20.20 -18.83
C GLY A 276 -25.77 -20.54 -17.41
N ARG A 277 -24.99 -21.41 -16.79
CA ARG A 277 -25.16 -21.82 -15.41
C ARG A 277 -24.02 -21.29 -14.55
N VAL A 278 -24.36 -20.75 -13.38
CA VAL A 278 -23.41 -20.45 -12.31
C VAL A 278 -23.71 -21.38 -11.14
N THR A 279 -22.75 -22.18 -10.74
CA THR A 279 -22.88 -23.14 -9.62
C THR A 279 -22.06 -22.66 -8.44
N VAL A 280 -22.70 -22.49 -7.29
CA VAL A 280 -22.04 -22.27 -5.99
C VAL A 280 -22.00 -23.61 -5.29
N ARG A 281 -20.80 -24.12 -5.03
CA ARG A 281 -20.59 -25.40 -4.35
C ARG A 281 -19.94 -25.16 -3.01
N ALA A 282 -20.40 -25.84 -1.96
CA ALA A 282 -19.80 -25.78 -0.64
C ALA A 282 -19.53 -27.18 -0.08
N ARG A 283 -18.34 -27.34 0.48
CA ARG A 283 -17.83 -28.59 1.07
C ARG A 283 -17.12 -28.31 2.40
N PRO A 284 -16.96 -29.28 3.28
CA PRO A 284 -16.04 -29.16 4.40
C PRO A 284 -14.62 -28.86 3.87
N GLY A 285 -13.90 -27.97 4.48
CA GLY A 285 -12.48 -27.77 4.21
C GLY A 285 -11.64 -28.97 4.67
N ALA A 286 -10.32 -28.91 4.42
CA ALA A 286 -9.43 -29.98 4.84
C ALA A 286 -9.45 -30.16 6.37
N ALA A 287 -9.39 -31.38 6.85
CA ALA A 287 -9.43 -31.70 8.30
C ALA A 287 -8.30 -31.00 9.09
N ALA A 288 -7.18 -30.68 8.43
CA ALA A 288 -6.06 -29.92 9.01
C ALA A 288 -6.39 -28.44 9.28
N GLU A 289 -7.47 -27.90 8.69
CA GLU A 289 -7.88 -26.50 8.82
C GLU A 289 -8.83 -26.25 10.01
N GLY A 290 -9.11 -27.27 10.83
CA GLY A 290 -9.92 -27.20 12.04
C GLY A 290 -11.40 -27.48 11.83
N ASP A 291 -12.14 -27.57 12.98
CA ASP A 291 -13.57 -27.84 12.98
C ASP A 291 -14.35 -26.63 12.49
N GLY A 292 -15.24 -26.85 11.51
CA GLY A 292 -16.01 -25.79 10.86
C GLY A 292 -15.25 -25.11 9.70
N SER A 293 -14.17 -25.72 9.20
CA SER A 293 -13.50 -25.27 7.96
C SER A 293 -14.45 -25.39 6.78
N LEU A 294 -14.36 -24.43 5.85
CA LEU A 294 -15.27 -24.31 4.71
C LEU A 294 -14.49 -24.14 3.42
N GLU A 295 -14.82 -24.92 2.42
CA GLU A 295 -14.43 -24.71 1.04
C GLU A 295 -15.67 -24.28 0.22
N VAL A 296 -15.57 -23.15 -0.48
CA VAL A 296 -16.60 -22.68 -1.40
C VAL A 296 -16.01 -22.52 -2.79
N GLU A 297 -16.73 -22.99 -3.78
CA GLU A 297 -16.39 -22.84 -5.18
C GLU A 297 -17.53 -22.13 -5.93
N VAL A 298 -17.16 -21.19 -6.78
CA VAL A 298 -18.07 -20.59 -7.75
C VAL A 298 -17.58 -20.94 -9.14
N LEU A 299 -18.45 -21.66 -9.87
CA LEU A 299 -18.18 -22.15 -11.23
C LEU A 299 -19.10 -21.43 -12.21
N ASP A 300 -18.54 -20.92 -13.27
CA ASP A 300 -19.29 -20.36 -14.40
C ASP A 300 -18.98 -21.11 -15.72
N GLU A 301 -19.73 -20.83 -16.75
CA GLU A 301 -19.55 -21.39 -18.10
C GLU A 301 -18.98 -20.35 -19.08
N GLY A 302 -18.31 -19.31 -18.58
CA GLY A 302 -17.71 -18.23 -19.35
C GLY A 302 -16.44 -18.64 -20.11
N PRO A 303 -15.66 -17.67 -20.61
CA PRO A 303 -14.45 -17.94 -21.38
C PRO A 303 -13.29 -18.46 -20.52
N GLY A 304 -13.43 -18.45 -19.20
CA GLY A 304 -12.35 -18.79 -18.27
C GLY A 304 -11.30 -17.67 -18.13
N ILE A 305 -10.26 -17.97 -17.35
CA ILE A 305 -9.15 -17.04 -17.07
C ILE A 305 -7.86 -17.72 -17.53
N PRO A 306 -7.07 -17.08 -18.43
CA PRO A 306 -5.77 -17.59 -18.86
C PRO A 306 -4.83 -17.80 -17.66
N GLU A 307 -3.98 -18.82 -17.73
CA GLU A 307 -3.06 -19.17 -16.62
C GLU A 307 -2.16 -17.99 -16.21
N SER A 308 -1.69 -17.22 -17.18
CA SER A 308 -0.86 -16.03 -16.96
C SER A 308 -1.55 -14.89 -16.20
N GLU A 309 -2.89 -14.92 -16.13
CA GLU A 309 -3.68 -13.87 -15.48
C GLU A 309 -4.31 -14.32 -14.14
N ARG A 310 -4.26 -15.62 -13.83
CA ARG A 310 -4.95 -16.20 -12.65
C ARG A 310 -4.56 -15.57 -11.32
N ASP A 311 -3.30 -15.23 -11.12
CA ASP A 311 -2.82 -14.58 -9.90
C ASP A 311 -3.20 -13.09 -9.86
N ARG A 312 -3.24 -12.47 -11.04
CA ARG A 312 -3.47 -11.03 -11.19
C ARG A 312 -4.93 -10.62 -11.18
N VAL A 313 -5.89 -11.54 -11.42
CA VAL A 313 -7.32 -11.19 -11.42
C VAL A 313 -7.83 -10.70 -10.07
N PHE A 314 -7.11 -11.01 -8.99
CA PHE A 314 -7.41 -10.53 -7.65
C PHE A 314 -6.73 -9.20 -7.33
N ASP A 315 -5.90 -8.67 -8.22
CA ASP A 315 -5.30 -7.35 -8.05
C ASP A 315 -6.35 -6.26 -8.27
N ARG A 316 -6.18 -5.15 -7.56
CA ARG A 316 -7.11 -4.02 -7.61
C ARG A 316 -7.17 -3.44 -9.02
N PHE A 317 -8.38 -3.16 -9.52
CA PHE A 317 -8.64 -2.52 -10.83
C PHE A 317 -8.17 -3.32 -12.07
N ASN A 318 -7.83 -4.58 -11.95
CA ASN A 318 -7.32 -5.37 -13.07
C ASN A 318 -8.37 -5.65 -14.18
N GLY A 319 -9.65 -5.43 -13.91
CA GLY A 319 -10.73 -5.66 -14.90
C GLY A 319 -10.87 -4.58 -16.00
N THR A 320 -10.22 -3.43 -15.87
CA THR A 320 -10.38 -2.29 -16.78
C THR A 320 -9.39 -2.29 -17.94
N HIS A 321 -8.26 -2.96 -17.82
CA HIS A 321 -7.20 -2.97 -18.84
C HIS A 321 -7.25 -4.11 -19.84
N SER A 322 -7.99 -5.17 -19.57
CA SER A 322 -8.02 -6.37 -20.44
C SER A 322 -8.80 -6.17 -21.74
N THR A 323 -9.60 -5.11 -21.89
CA THR A 323 -10.45 -4.87 -23.07
C THR A 323 -9.75 -4.06 -24.17
N GLU A 324 -8.67 -3.36 -23.87
CA GLU A 324 -7.97 -2.53 -24.87
C GLU A 324 -6.92 -3.30 -25.68
N SER A 325 -6.39 -4.40 -25.17
CA SER A 325 -5.29 -5.13 -25.82
C SER A 325 -5.73 -6.24 -26.79
N ALA A 326 -6.98 -6.72 -26.74
CA ALA A 326 -7.39 -7.91 -27.50
C ALA A 326 -8.10 -7.61 -28.83
N THR A 327 -8.57 -6.40 -29.10
CA THR A 327 -9.21 -6.08 -30.38
C THR A 327 -8.84 -4.67 -30.83
N GLY A 328 -7.94 -4.57 -31.78
CA GLY A 328 -7.58 -3.34 -32.51
C GLY A 328 -8.75 -2.74 -33.33
N ARG A 329 -9.97 -2.72 -32.80
CA ARG A 329 -11.14 -2.03 -33.36
C ARG A 329 -11.46 -0.82 -32.49
N LYS A 330 -11.03 0.35 -32.96
CA LYS A 330 -11.62 1.64 -32.62
C LYS A 330 -13.11 1.62 -33.03
N GLY A 331 -13.97 1.22 -32.13
CA GLY A 331 -15.40 1.31 -32.23
C GLY A 331 -15.95 1.67 -30.88
N GLY A 332 -16.32 2.94 -30.66
CA GLY A 332 -16.88 3.46 -29.42
C GLY A 332 -18.24 2.82 -29.10
N GLY A 333 -18.17 1.66 -28.47
CA GLY A 333 -19.31 1.01 -27.84
C GLY A 333 -18.94 0.81 -26.36
N ILE A 334 -19.49 1.64 -25.49
CA ILE A 334 -19.49 1.46 -24.04
C ILE A 334 -20.15 0.10 -23.78
N SER A 335 -19.35 -0.91 -23.42
CA SER A 335 -19.92 -2.18 -22.94
C SER A 335 -20.71 -1.89 -21.66
N PRO A 336 -22.03 -2.14 -21.60
CA PRO A 336 -22.87 -1.78 -20.44
C PRO A 336 -22.67 -2.69 -19.22
N GLY A 337 -21.45 -3.18 -18.98
CA GLY A 337 -21.18 -4.16 -17.94
C GLY A 337 -19.83 -4.01 -17.24
N GLY A 338 -19.15 -2.86 -17.36
CA GLY A 338 -17.87 -2.61 -16.72
C GLY A 338 -17.97 -2.71 -15.19
N GLY A 339 -17.44 -3.78 -14.58
CA GLY A 339 -17.27 -3.86 -13.13
C GLY A 339 -16.12 -2.96 -12.68
N THR A 340 -16.16 -2.51 -11.44
CA THR A 340 -15.16 -1.61 -10.84
C THR A 340 -13.74 -2.22 -10.74
N GLY A 341 -13.57 -3.51 -11.08
CA GLY A 341 -12.30 -4.23 -10.88
C GLY A 341 -11.89 -4.40 -9.41
N LEU A 342 -12.77 -4.01 -8.47
CA LEU A 342 -12.51 -4.11 -7.03
C LEU A 342 -13.12 -5.36 -6.39
N GLY A 343 -14.18 -5.95 -6.98
CA GLY A 343 -14.94 -7.02 -6.34
C GLY A 343 -14.09 -8.26 -6.01
N LEU A 344 -13.21 -8.71 -6.92
CA LEU A 344 -12.31 -9.84 -6.66
C LEU A 344 -11.21 -9.49 -5.66
N ALA A 345 -10.68 -8.29 -5.67
CA ALA A 345 -9.70 -7.84 -4.69
C ALA A 345 -10.30 -7.77 -3.27
N ILE A 346 -11.54 -7.29 -3.14
CA ILE A 346 -12.28 -7.29 -1.87
C ILE A 346 -12.57 -8.73 -1.41
N ALA A 347 -12.95 -9.62 -2.33
CA ALA A 347 -13.16 -11.03 -2.01
C ALA A 347 -11.87 -11.68 -1.47
N ARG A 348 -10.73 -11.46 -2.12
CA ARG A 348 -9.43 -11.94 -1.65
C ARG A 348 -9.11 -11.43 -0.26
N TRP A 349 -9.22 -10.13 -0.04
CA TRP A 349 -8.98 -9.55 1.27
C TRP A 349 -9.85 -10.15 2.36
N ALA A 350 -11.17 -10.23 2.14
CA ALA A 350 -12.08 -10.76 3.14
C ALA A 350 -11.78 -12.24 3.47
N VAL A 351 -11.33 -13.02 2.50
CA VAL A 351 -10.87 -14.40 2.71
C VAL A 351 -9.54 -14.43 3.49
N GLU A 352 -8.57 -13.59 3.15
CA GLU A 352 -7.29 -13.45 3.86
C GLU A 352 -7.47 -12.97 5.29
N LEU A 353 -8.44 -12.08 5.55
CA LEU A 353 -8.81 -11.63 6.90
C LEU A 353 -9.26 -12.79 7.80
N HIS A 354 -9.90 -13.82 7.22
CA HIS A 354 -10.25 -15.07 7.91
C HIS A 354 -9.07 -16.05 8.05
N GLY A 355 -7.86 -15.71 7.56
CA GLY A 355 -6.73 -16.63 7.46
C GLY A 355 -6.91 -17.68 6.36
N GLY A 356 -7.87 -17.48 5.45
CA GLY A 356 -8.18 -18.36 4.34
C GLY A 356 -7.36 -18.09 3.08
N ARG A 357 -7.70 -18.79 2.00
CA ARG A 357 -7.07 -18.62 0.69
C ARG A 357 -8.13 -18.60 -0.41
N ILE A 358 -7.92 -17.79 -1.43
CA ILE A 358 -8.73 -17.75 -2.64
C ILE A 358 -7.83 -17.91 -3.87
N ARG A 359 -8.29 -18.66 -4.86
CA ARG A 359 -7.54 -18.90 -6.09
C ARG A 359 -8.47 -19.19 -7.26
N VAL A 360 -7.96 -19.01 -8.47
CA VAL A 360 -8.57 -19.56 -9.68
C VAL A 360 -8.08 -21.00 -9.82
N ALA A 361 -9.02 -21.96 -9.77
CA ALA A 361 -8.73 -23.37 -9.94
C ALA A 361 -8.88 -23.77 -11.43
N GLU A 362 -8.28 -24.90 -11.81
CA GLU A 362 -8.47 -25.47 -13.14
C GLU A 362 -9.93 -25.83 -13.35
N SER A 363 -10.46 -25.50 -14.51
CA SER A 363 -11.81 -25.84 -14.92
C SER A 363 -11.79 -26.35 -16.35
N PRO A 364 -12.50 -27.44 -16.67
CA PRO A 364 -12.62 -27.91 -18.05
C PRO A 364 -13.45 -26.99 -18.93
N ARG A 365 -14.28 -26.12 -18.32
CA ARG A 365 -15.12 -25.16 -19.00
C ARG A 365 -15.38 -23.98 -18.07
N GLY A 366 -15.20 -22.77 -18.58
CA GLY A 366 -15.46 -21.55 -17.83
C GLY A 366 -14.41 -21.26 -16.75
N CYS A 367 -14.79 -20.45 -15.78
CA CYS A 367 -13.94 -20.10 -14.64
C CYS A 367 -14.41 -20.86 -13.39
N ARG A 368 -13.45 -21.25 -12.55
CA ARG A 368 -13.66 -21.85 -11.23
C ARG A 368 -12.84 -21.07 -10.19
N ILE A 369 -13.52 -20.31 -9.37
CA ILE A 369 -12.91 -19.63 -8.23
C ILE A 369 -13.18 -20.46 -6.99
N GLN A 370 -12.12 -20.85 -6.29
CA GLN A 370 -12.13 -21.65 -5.08
C GLN A 370 -11.61 -20.82 -3.92
N LEU A 371 -12.32 -20.81 -2.81
CA LEU A 371 -11.86 -20.24 -1.55
C LEU A 371 -11.94 -21.29 -0.43
N THR A 372 -11.01 -21.18 0.52
CA THR A 372 -10.97 -21.99 1.73
C THR A 372 -10.91 -21.07 2.95
N LEU A 373 -11.72 -21.40 3.96
CA LEU A 373 -11.73 -20.71 5.24
C LEU A 373 -11.39 -21.72 6.35
N PRO A 374 -10.46 -21.39 7.27
CA PRO A 374 -10.18 -22.25 8.43
C PRO A 374 -11.37 -22.23 9.39
N GLY A 375 -11.63 -23.38 10.05
CA GLY A 375 -12.77 -23.53 10.95
C GLY A 375 -12.60 -22.86 12.31
N THR A 376 -11.38 -22.80 12.82
CA THR A 376 -11.07 -22.10 14.08
C THR A 376 -9.96 -21.10 13.82
N SER A 377 -10.17 -19.86 14.21
CA SER A 377 -9.10 -18.89 14.21
C SER A 377 -8.06 -19.29 15.29
N GLN A 378 -7.03 -20.03 14.89
CA GLN A 378 -5.80 -19.97 15.67
C GLN A 378 -5.14 -18.63 15.36
N PRO A 379 -4.90 -17.76 16.34
CA PRO A 379 -4.06 -16.60 16.11
C PRO A 379 -2.68 -17.15 15.72
N GLN A 380 -2.23 -16.83 14.53
CA GLN A 380 -0.82 -17.00 14.18
C GLN A 380 -0.05 -16.06 15.10
N VAL A 381 0.72 -16.67 16.03
CA VAL A 381 1.68 -16.01 16.94
C VAL A 381 2.87 -15.48 16.12
#